data_9a877bc89e6e189113952550f1d42fc6
#
_entry.id   9a877bc89e6e189113952550f1d42fc6
#
_cell.length_a   1.000
_cell.length_b   1.000
_cell.length_c   1.000
_cell.angle_alpha   90.00
_cell.angle_beta   90.00
_cell.angle_gamma   90.00
#
_symmetry.space_group_name_H-M   'P 1'
#
loop_
_entity.id
_entity.type
_entity.pdbx_description
1 polymer ?
#
loop_
_entity_poly.entity_id
_entity_poly.type
_entity_poly.pdbx_seq_one_letter_code
_entity_poly.pdbx_strand_id
1 'polypeptide(L)'
;QAEMMMQFMQGGLDMATFWPLFWDSEFGFRSFFDKKTGKLQPTSEIMKIFGTFQGNELIEYTASPAPEKIPSLAVRDAATGKMALCLLNKNDFTVEAAVGGRLAARKKRVEVEQFRMSADRMSLEHAPVCKAKAGSVSLAPFSLTFIYL
;
A
#
# COMPACT_ATOMS: atom_id res chain seq x y z
N GLN A 1 -3.01 -4.58 -8.45
CA GLN A 1 -3.63 -5.17 -7.25
C GLN A 1 -3.80 -4.14 -6.14
N ALA A 2 -2.73 -3.48 -5.66
CA ALA A 2 -2.82 -2.51 -4.57
C ALA A 2 -3.83 -1.39 -4.87
N GLU A 3 -3.77 -0.78 -6.06
CA GLU A 3 -4.71 0.25 -6.48
C GLU A 3 -6.16 -0.26 -6.49
N MET A 4 -6.38 -1.48 -6.98
CA MET A 4 -7.70 -2.11 -6.98
C MET A 4 -8.23 -2.30 -5.55
N MET A 5 -7.38 -2.75 -4.62
CA MET A 5 -7.77 -2.89 -3.21
C MET A 5 -8.12 -1.54 -2.58
N MET A 6 -7.35 -0.49 -2.86
CA MET A 6 -7.68 0.88 -2.42
C MET A 6 -9.05 1.33 -2.94
N GLN A 7 -9.32 1.12 -4.23
CA GLN A 7 -10.58 1.49 -4.85
C GLN A 7 -11.77 0.70 -4.27
N PHE A 8 -11.59 -0.59 -3.99
CA PHE A 8 -12.62 -1.40 -3.34
C PHE A 8 -12.95 -0.88 -1.95
N MET A 9 -11.94 -0.57 -1.14
CA MET A 9 -12.15 0.01 0.18
C MET A 9 -12.83 1.37 0.11
N GLN A 10 -12.37 2.27 -0.76
CA GLN A 10 -12.97 3.60 -0.96
C GLN A 10 -14.41 3.52 -1.49
N GLY A 11 -14.72 2.51 -2.30
CA GLY A 11 -16.06 2.25 -2.82
C GLY A 11 -17.02 1.58 -1.83
N GLY A 12 -16.56 1.28 -0.60
CA GLY A 12 -17.38 0.64 0.43
C GLY A 12 -17.70 -0.82 0.13
N LEU A 13 -16.81 -1.53 -0.56
CA LEU A 13 -17.01 -2.95 -0.87
C LEU A 13 -16.76 -3.80 0.40
N ASP A 14 -17.78 -4.49 0.88
CA ASP A 14 -17.70 -5.31 2.09
C ASP A 14 -16.88 -6.58 1.91
N MET A 15 -16.89 -7.16 0.70
CA MET A 15 -16.18 -8.40 0.41
C MET A 15 -15.72 -8.45 -1.04
N ALA A 16 -14.49 -8.92 -1.24
CA ALA A 16 -13.96 -9.26 -2.55
C ALA A 16 -13.36 -10.66 -2.52
N THR A 17 -13.64 -11.46 -3.53
CA THR A 17 -13.00 -12.76 -3.73
C THR A 17 -11.97 -12.66 -4.82
N PHE A 18 -10.86 -13.36 -4.63
CA PHE A 18 -9.78 -13.41 -5.60
C PHE A 18 -9.66 -14.82 -6.19
N TRP A 19 -9.57 -14.89 -7.50
CA TRP A 19 -9.38 -16.14 -8.23
C TRP A 19 -8.36 -15.90 -9.34
N PRO A 20 -7.42 -16.81 -9.63
CA PRO A 20 -7.28 -18.16 -9.11
C PRO A 20 -6.21 -18.30 -8.00
N LEU A 21 -6.31 -19.37 -7.21
CA LEU A 21 -5.25 -19.77 -6.27
C LEU A 21 -3.95 -20.16 -7.01
N PHE A 22 -4.11 -20.94 -8.09
CA PHE A 22 -3.04 -21.35 -8.99
C PHE A 22 -3.42 -21.04 -10.43
N TRP A 23 -2.48 -20.60 -11.22
CA TRP A 23 -2.66 -20.34 -12.64
C TRP A 23 -1.58 -21.03 -13.44
N ASP A 24 -1.98 -21.79 -14.47
CA ASP A 24 -1.08 -22.57 -15.31
C ASP A 24 -0.81 -21.86 -16.65
N SER A 25 -0.28 -20.66 -16.56
CA SER A 25 0.10 -19.89 -17.75
C SER A 25 1.41 -19.13 -17.51
N GLU A 26 1.98 -18.62 -18.57
CA GLU A 26 3.11 -17.68 -18.52
C GLU A 26 2.83 -16.40 -17.71
N PHE A 27 1.55 -16.14 -17.41
CA PHE A 27 1.09 -15.06 -16.52
C PHE A 27 0.85 -15.53 -15.08
N GLY A 28 1.60 -16.49 -14.59
CA GLY A 28 1.48 -17.08 -13.25
C GLY A 28 1.54 -16.07 -12.11
N PHE A 29 2.15 -14.90 -12.31
CA PHE A 29 2.16 -13.80 -11.34
C PHE A 29 0.77 -13.26 -10.95
N ARG A 30 -0.29 -13.68 -11.64
CA ARG A 30 -1.69 -13.32 -11.33
C ARG A 30 -2.33 -14.26 -10.32
N SER A 31 -1.68 -15.37 -9.97
CA SER A 31 -2.18 -16.33 -8.97
C SER A 31 -1.72 -15.97 -7.55
N PHE A 32 -2.31 -16.62 -6.55
CA PHE A 32 -1.86 -16.51 -5.16
C PHE A 32 -0.53 -17.20 -4.92
N PHE A 33 -0.35 -18.37 -5.54
CA PHE A 33 0.84 -19.18 -5.36
C PHE A 33 1.50 -19.46 -6.70
N ASP A 34 2.81 -19.50 -6.68
CA ASP A 34 3.58 -20.06 -7.76
C ASP A 34 3.38 -21.58 -7.79
N LYS A 35 2.90 -22.11 -8.92
CA LYS A 35 2.55 -23.53 -9.04
C LYS A 35 3.75 -24.44 -8.90
N LYS A 36 4.93 -24.00 -9.31
CA LYS A 36 6.17 -24.81 -9.31
C LYS A 36 6.81 -24.86 -7.94
N THR A 37 6.83 -23.72 -7.25
CA THR A 37 7.55 -23.55 -5.98
C THR A 37 6.64 -23.57 -4.75
N GLY A 38 5.32 -23.40 -4.93
CA GLY A 38 4.36 -23.24 -3.84
C GLY A 38 4.51 -21.92 -3.06
N LYS A 39 5.39 -21.03 -3.50
CA LYS A 39 5.60 -19.73 -2.82
C LYS A 39 4.47 -18.76 -3.10
N LEU A 40 4.21 -17.88 -2.14
CA LEU A 40 3.28 -16.76 -2.31
C LEU A 40 3.78 -15.83 -3.43
N GLN A 41 2.84 -15.40 -4.24
CA GLN A 41 3.08 -14.39 -5.28
C GLN A 41 2.87 -12.99 -4.70
N PRO A 42 3.43 -11.92 -5.30
CA PRO A 42 3.22 -10.54 -4.87
C PRO A 42 1.76 -10.16 -4.67
N THR A 43 0.86 -10.72 -5.46
CA THR A 43 -0.59 -10.53 -5.32
C THR A 43 -1.12 -10.94 -3.96
N SER A 44 -0.71 -12.10 -3.46
CA SER A 44 -1.15 -12.59 -2.14
C SER A 44 -0.56 -11.76 -1.01
N GLU A 45 0.67 -11.34 -1.15
CA GLU A 45 1.32 -10.47 -0.16
C GLU A 45 0.62 -9.11 -0.07
N ILE A 46 0.26 -8.51 -1.20
CA ILE A 46 -0.55 -7.29 -1.25
C ILE A 46 -1.89 -7.50 -0.54
N MET A 47 -2.60 -8.60 -0.82
CA MET A 47 -3.89 -8.86 -0.17
C MET A 47 -3.73 -9.09 1.33
N LYS A 48 -2.67 -9.76 1.77
CA LYS A 48 -2.36 -9.92 3.19
C LYS A 48 -2.13 -8.56 3.86
N ILE A 49 -1.38 -7.66 3.23
CA ILE A 49 -1.14 -6.29 3.74
C ILE A 49 -2.46 -5.55 3.91
N PHE A 50 -3.31 -5.52 2.87
CA PHE A 50 -4.59 -4.84 2.96
C PHE A 50 -5.57 -5.50 3.94
N GLY A 51 -5.46 -6.82 4.16
CA GLY A 51 -6.22 -7.54 5.18
C GLY A 51 -5.95 -7.04 6.60
N THR A 52 -4.80 -6.42 6.88
CA THR A 52 -4.50 -5.81 8.18
C THR A 52 -5.35 -4.57 8.48
N PHE A 53 -5.99 -3.99 7.47
CA PHE A 53 -6.88 -2.83 7.61
C PHE A 53 -8.36 -3.21 7.77
N GLN A 54 -8.68 -4.50 7.87
CA GLN A 54 -10.05 -4.95 8.10
C GLN A 54 -10.58 -4.37 9.41
N GLY A 55 -11.79 -3.77 9.35
CA GLY A 55 -12.41 -3.12 10.49
C GLY A 55 -11.94 -1.70 10.78
N ASN A 56 -10.97 -1.17 9.99
CA ASN A 56 -10.55 0.21 10.10
C ASN A 56 -11.54 1.15 9.40
N GLU A 57 -11.61 2.38 9.90
CA GLU A 57 -12.44 3.44 9.30
C GLU A 57 -11.68 4.16 8.19
N LEU A 58 -12.36 4.49 7.10
CA LEU A 58 -11.83 5.37 6.08
C LEU A 58 -11.79 6.81 6.58
N ILE A 59 -10.71 7.51 6.28
CA ILE A 59 -10.54 8.92 6.63
C ILE A 59 -10.58 9.76 5.37
N GLU A 60 -11.40 10.79 5.37
CA GLU A 60 -11.37 11.81 4.33
C GLU A 60 -10.07 12.62 4.39
N TYR A 61 -9.45 12.82 3.24
CA TYR A 61 -8.23 13.59 3.09
C TYR A 61 -8.21 14.29 1.73
N THR A 62 -7.38 15.28 1.60
CA THR A 62 -7.12 15.96 0.33
C THR A 62 -5.73 15.61 -0.17
N ALA A 63 -5.64 15.11 -1.40
CA ALA A 63 -4.38 14.84 -2.08
C ALA A 63 -4.10 15.90 -3.16
N SER A 64 -2.86 16.37 -3.23
CA SER A 64 -2.38 17.28 -4.28
C SER A 64 -0.92 16.94 -4.61
N PRO A 65 -0.54 16.86 -5.86
CA PRO A 65 -1.37 16.91 -7.07
C PRO A 65 -2.17 15.62 -7.29
N ALA A 66 -2.98 15.62 -8.34
CA ALA A 66 -4.02 14.65 -8.70
C ALA A 66 -3.75 13.19 -8.32
N PRO A 67 -4.73 12.54 -7.65
CA PRO A 67 -4.57 11.18 -7.09
C PRO A 67 -4.36 10.07 -8.14
N GLU A 68 -4.65 10.31 -9.41
CA GLU A 68 -4.42 9.34 -10.48
C GLU A 68 -2.95 8.98 -10.70
N LYS A 69 -2.01 9.83 -10.27
CA LYS A 69 -0.57 9.56 -10.36
C LYS A 69 -0.02 8.83 -9.14
N ILE A 70 -0.58 9.13 -7.97
CA ILE A 70 -0.24 8.50 -6.69
C ILE A 70 -1.54 8.10 -6.00
N PRO A 71 -2.14 6.96 -6.38
CA PRO A 71 -3.30 6.43 -5.67
C PRO A 71 -3.00 6.35 -4.17
N SER A 72 -3.96 6.76 -3.36
CA SER A 72 -3.79 6.86 -1.93
C SER A 72 -5.04 6.45 -1.17
N LEU A 73 -4.86 6.03 0.09
CA LEU A 73 -5.92 5.61 1.00
C LEU A 73 -5.51 5.99 2.41
N ALA A 74 -6.40 6.63 3.17
CA ALA A 74 -6.19 6.91 4.58
C ALA A 74 -7.18 6.10 5.43
N VAL A 75 -6.66 5.43 6.45
CA VAL A 75 -7.44 4.60 7.36
C VAL A 75 -7.11 4.94 8.81
N ARG A 76 -8.09 4.72 9.71
CA ARG A 76 -7.94 4.84 11.14
C ARG A 76 -8.41 3.55 11.82
N ASP A 77 -7.58 3.00 12.67
CA ASP A 77 -7.95 1.92 13.56
C ASP A 77 -8.92 2.45 14.62
N ALA A 78 -10.14 1.95 14.59
CA ALA A 78 -11.21 2.43 15.50
C ALA A 78 -10.91 2.14 16.98
N ALA A 79 -10.16 1.08 17.28
CA ALA A 79 -9.84 0.68 18.65
C ALA A 79 -8.67 1.48 19.24
N THR A 80 -7.64 1.76 18.45
CA THR A 80 -6.42 2.43 18.91
C THR A 80 -6.32 3.90 18.52
N GLY A 81 -7.15 4.33 17.55
CA GLY A 81 -7.06 5.66 16.95
C GLY A 81 -5.83 5.90 16.07
N LYS A 82 -4.98 4.89 15.85
CA LYS A 82 -3.83 4.99 14.98
C LYS A 82 -4.28 5.18 13.53
N MET A 83 -3.58 6.03 12.83
CA MET A 83 -3.86 6.30 11.42
C MET A 83 -2.73 5.80 10.53
N ALA A 84 -3.09 5.32 9.35
CA ALA A 84 -2.16 4.98 8.30
C ALA A 84 -2.57 5.64 6.99
N LEU A 85 -1.61 6.29 6.33
CA LEU A 85 -1.76 6.78 4.97
C LEU A 85 -0.99 5.83 4.05
N CYS A 86 -1.72 5.21 3.14
CA CYS A 86 -1.17 4.31 2.12
C CYS A 86 -1.01 5.07 0.80
N LEU A 87 0.17 5.03 0.21
CA LEU A 87 0.52 5.70 -1.04
C LEU A 87 1.11 4.70 -2.02
N LEU A 88 0.61 4.67 -3.25
CA LEU A 88 1.11 3.80 -4.31
C LEU A 88 1.86 4.62 -5.36
N ASN A 89 3.19 4.50 -5.41
CA ASN A 89 3.98 5.07 -6.50
C ASN A 89 4.05 4.07 -7.67
N LYS A 90 3.37 4.39 -8.77
CA LYS A 90 3.38 3.59 -10.01
C LYS A 90 4.46 4.04 -11.01
N ASN A 91 5.18 5.10 -10.69
CA ASN A 91 6.23 5.62 -11.57
C ASN A 91 7.53 4.82 -11.43
N ASP A 92 8.36 4.90 -12.43
CA ASP A 92 9.70 4.32 -12.47
C ASP A 92 10.77 5.23 -11.82
N PHE A 93 10.35 6.32 -11.23
CA PHE A 93 11.18 7.28 -10.50
C PHE A 93 10.66 7.52 -9.08
N THR A 94 11.56 8.00 -8.22
CA THR A 94 11.23 8.38 -6.85
C THR A 94 10.34 9.62 -6.83
N VAL A 95 9.31 9.60 -5.98
CA VAL A 95 8.41 10.73 -5.74
C VAL A 95 8.53 11.17 -4.29
N GLU A 96 8.69 12.47 -4.05
CA GLU A 96 8.64 13.04 -2.72
C GLU A 96 7.20 13.42 -2.35
N ALA A 97 6.71 12.88 -1.25
CA ALA A 97 5.38 13.15 -0.71
C ALA A 97 5.49 13.95 0.59
N ALA A 98 4.68 14.99 0.72
CA ALA A 98 4.53 15.74 1.95
C ALA A 98 3.20 15.39 2.62
N VAL A 99 3.26 14.94 3.87
CA VAL A 99 2.07 14.71 4.68
C VAL A 99 1.76 15.98 5.46
N GLY A 100 0.59 16.55 5.16
CA GLY A 100 0.11 17.78 5.77
C GLY A 100 -0.99 17.55 6.82
N GLY A 101 -1.54 18.65 7.34
CA GLY A 101 -2.66 18.64 8.26
C GLY A 101 -2.28 18.67 9.75
N ARG A 102 -3.30 18.77 10.62
CA ARG A 102 -3.11 18.98 12.07
C ARG A 102 -2.32 17.85 12.74
N LEU A 103 -2.43 16.63 12.27
CA LEU A 103 -1.75 15.47 12.85
C LEU A 103 -0.27 15.45 12.48
N ALA A 104 0.05 15.66 11.21
CA ALA A 104 1.43 15.73 10.75
C ALA A 104 2.18 16.95 11.33
N ALA A 105 1.50 18.07 11.53
CA ALA A 105 2.07 19.26 12.14
C ALA A 105 2.52 19.05 13.61
N ARG A 106 1.87 18.12 14.33
CA ARG A 106 2.24 17.76 15.71
C ARG A 106 3.37 16.75 15.78
N LYS A 107 3.58 15.96 14.74
CA LYS A 107 4.63 14.91 14.67
C LYS A 107 5.76 15.39 13.79
N LYS A 108 6.93 15.67 14.37
CA LYS A 108 8.14 16.00 13.61
C LYS A 108 8.64 14.82 12.76
N ARG A 109 8.36 13.60 13.20
CA ARG A 109 8.73 12.34 12.51
C ARG A 109 7.55 11.41 12.46
N VAL A 110 7.48 10.62 11.40
CA VAL A 110 6.49 9.57 11.13
C VAL A 110 7.21 8.26 10.89
N GLU A 111 6.56 7.16 11.19
CA GLU A 111 7.05 5.83 10.82
C GLU A 111 6.62 5.53 9.39
N VAL A 112 7.55 5.01 8.61
CA VAL A 112 7.36 4.70 7.20
C VAL A 112 7.73 3.26 6.95
N GLU A 113 6.83 2.52 6.34
CA GLU A 113 7.01 1.16 5.90
C GLU A 113 6.82 1.09 4.39
N GLN A 114 7.70 0.41 3.69
CA GLN A 114 7.70 0.41 2.23
C GLN A 114 7.85 -1.00 1.67
N PHE A 115 7.00 -1.31 0.71
CA PHE A 115 7.07 -2.55 -0.07
C PHE A 115 7.35 -2.17 -1.52
N ARG A 116 8.37 -2.79 -2.11
CA ARG A 116 8.77 -2.58 -3.50
C ARG A 116 8.65 -3.86 -4.30
N MET A 117 8.30 -3.74 -5.55
CA MET A 117 8.40 -4.86 -6.48
C MET A 117 9.88 -5.16 -6.74
N SER A 118 10.28 -6.42 -6.63
CA SER A 118 11.62 -6.85 -7.03
C SER A 118 11.88 -6.58 -8.51
N ALA A 119 13.16 -6.48 -8.90
CA ALA A 119 13.55 -6.19 -10.28
C ALA A 119 13.00 -7.23 -11.29
N ASP A 120 12.90 -8.50 -10.89
CA ASP A 120 12.32 -9.58 -11.68
C ASP A 120 10.77 -9.61 -11.62
N ARG A 121 10.16 -8.75 -10.80
CA ARG A 121 8.72 -8.67 -10.55
C ARG A 121 8.08 -9.93 -9.94
N MET A 122 8.87 -10.77 -9.33
CA MET A 122 8.43 -12.07 -8.78
C MET A 122 8.20 -12.05 -7.27
N SER A 123 8.60 -10.97 -6.57
CA SER A 123 8.43 -10.83 -5.13
C SER A 123 8.23 -9.38 -4.71
N LEU A 124 7.74 -9.19 -3.48
CA LEU A 124 7.77 -7.90 -2.80
C LEU A 124 8.95 -7.85 -1.85
N GLU A 125 9.75 -6.81 -1.99
CA GLU A 125 10.83 -6.50 -1.06
C GLU A 125 10.29 -5.57 0.02
N HIS A 126 10.32 -6.02 1.27
CA HIS A 126 9.92 -5.23 2.42
C HIS A 126 11.13 -4.46 2.94
N ALA A 127 11.08 -3.14 2.82
CA ALA A 127 12.08 -2.28 3.44
C ALA A 127 11.82 -2.17 4.96
N PRO A 128 12.86 -2.19 5.82
CA PRO A 128 12.69 -2.00 7.24
C PRO A 128 11.93 -0.72 7.58
N VAL A 129 11.06 -0.77 8.59
CA VAL A 129 10.36 0.42 9.07
C VAL A 129 11.37 1.46 9.51
N CYS A 130 11.24 2.66 8.98
CA CYS A 130 12.14 3.77 9.27
C CYS A 130 11.36 5.01 9.75
N LYS A 131 12.10 5.98 10.33
CA LYS A 131 11.53 7.26 10.73
C LYS A 131 11.91 8.34 9.73
N ALA A 132 10.91 8.91 9.06
CA ALA A 132 11.06 10.03 8.14
C ALA A 132 10.56 11.35 8.75
N LYS A 133 10.93 12.48 8.14
CA LYS A 133 10.29 13.77 8.44
C LYS A 133 8.87 13.75 7.87
N ALA A 134 7.88 14.20 8.65
CA ALA A 134 6.49 14.23 8.20
C ALA A 134 6.28 15.06 6.91
N GLY A 135 7.05 16.14 6.74
CA GLY A 135 6.97 17.02 5.57
C GLY A 135 7.67 16.51 4.30
N SER A 136 8.39 15.37 4.35
CA SER A 136 9.10 14.83 3.18
C SER A 136 9.32 13.32 3.36
N VAL A 137 8.50 12.55 2.68
CA VAL A 137 8.57 11.09 2.62
C VAL A 137 8.87 10.67 1.20
N SER A 138 9.98 9.97 1.02
CA SER A 138 10.42 9.47 -0.29
C SER A 138 9.69 8.18 -0.64
N LEU A 139 8.96 8.20 -1.75
CA LEU A 139 8.27 7.04 -2.31
C LEU A 139 9.15 6.44 -3.40
N ALA A 140 9.74 5.28 -3.15
CA ALA A 140 10.58 4.61 -4.13
C ALA A 140 9.79 4.26 -5.43
N PRO A 141 10.46 4.03 -6.56
CA PRO A 141 9.80 3.55 -7.77
C PRO A 141 9.02 2.26 -7.53
N PHE A 142 7.84 2.12 -8.13
CA PHE A 142 6.97 0.94 -8.04
C PHE A 142 6.79 0.43 -6.60
N SER A 143 6.47 1.34 -5.68
CA SER A 143 6.35 1.03 -4.26
C SER A 143 4.97 1.29 -3.68
N LEU A 144 4.60 0.49 -2.69
CA LEU A 144 3.50 0.71 -1.78
C LEU A 144 4.08 1.18 -0.45
N THR A 145 3.71 2.38 -0.03
CA THR A 145 4.27 3.03 1.17
C THR A 145 3.17 3.30 2.18
N PHE A 146 3.39 2.88 3.41
CA PHE A 146 2.55 3.21 4.56
C PHE A 146 3.23 4.23 5.44
N ILE A 147 2.50 5.28 5.81
CA ILE A 147 2.94 6.33 6.72
C ILE A 147 2.03 6.29 7.93
N TYR A 148 2.58 5.93 9.08
CA TYR A 148 1.85 5.81 10.35
C TYR A 148 1.88 7.12 11.12
N LEU A 149 0.67 7.60 11.48
CA LEU A 149 0.38 8.89 12.11
C LEU A 149 -0.20 8.75 13.51
#